data_e58c9b8424d9ec7a550159c224cf0e6f
#
_entry.id   e58c9b8424d9ec7a550159c224cf0e6f
#
_cell.length_a   1.000
_cell.length_b   1.000
_cell.length_c   1.000
_cell.angle_alpha   90.00
_cell.angle_beta   90.00
_cell.angle_gamma   90.00
#
_symmetry.space_group_name_H-M   'P 1'
#
loop_
_entity.id
_entity.type
_entity.pdbx_description
1 polymer ?
#
loop_
_entity_poly.entity_id
_entity_poly.type
_entity_poly.pdbx_seq_one_letter_code
_entity_poly.pdbx_strand_id
1 'polypeptide(L)'
;RIARDVPEIVAGAGTIITLDQAKAAIDHGAQFIIMPGIGRQVVEYCIDRKIPVIPNCITPGEMTMAVEYGLDMVKFFPIYQLGGLATLNEYTGAYPMLHFLVTGMLNETNFLPLLENRKVICGGDWMFTQGQALVNNDYALIARNLRESVYQAQDLRNRLAIRK
;
A
#
# COMPACT_ATOMS: atom_id res chain seq x y z
N ARG A 1 -8.01 -17.55 -7.58
CA ARG A 1 -9.48 -17.51 -7.62
C ARG A 1 -9.97 -16.06 -7.81
N ILE A 2 -9.59 -15.11 -6.95
CA ILE A 2 -10.02 -13.69 -7.04
C ILE A 2 -9.75 -13.12 -8.44
N ALA A 3 -8.50 -13.21 -8.93
CA ALA A 3 -8.11 -12.67 -10.23
C ALA A 3 -8.91 -13.26 -11.42
N ARG A 4 -9.49 -14.45 -11.24
CA ARG A 4 -10.33 -15.09 -12.27
C ARG A 4 -11.81 -14.75 -12.11
N ASP A 5 -12.30 -14.75 -10.86
CA ASP A 5 -13.74 -14.69 -10.57
C ASP A 5 -14.22 -13.22 -10.45
N VAL A 6 -13.31 -12.27 -10.22
CA VAL A 6 -13.59 -10.82 -10.09
C VAL A 6 -12.49 -10.02 -10.81
N PRO A 7 -12.49 -10.04 -12.16
CA PRO A 7 -11.39 -9.49 -12.97
C PRO A 7 -11.21 -7.97 -12.87
N GLU A 8 -12.21 -7.25 -12.39
CA GLU A 8 -12.14 -5.80 -12.12
C GLU A 8 -11.31 -5.46 -10.88
N ILE A 9 -10.98 -6.43 -10.01
CA ILE A 9 -10.10 -6.25 -8.87
C ILE A 9 -8.65 -6.51 -9.28
N VAL A 10 -7.77 -5.55 -9.04
CA VAL A 10 -6.32 -5.73 -9.18
C VAL A 10 -5.83 -6.55 -7.99
N ALA A 11 -5.66 -7.86 -8.19
CA ALA A 11 -5.25 -8.78 -7.15
C ALA A 11 -3.72 -8.78 -6.98
N GLY A 12 -3.24 -8.50 -5.78
CA GLY A 12 -1.82 -8.57 -5.43
C GLY A 12 -1.51 -9.58 -4.34
N ALA A 13 -0.23 -9.90 -4.17
CA ALA A 13 0.24 -10.74 -3.09
C ALA A 13 1.13 -9.95 -2.11
N GLY A 14 0.78 -10.02 -0.83
CA GLY A 14 1.51 -9.36 0.26
C GLY A 14 2.39 -10.34 1.05
N THR A 15 3.33 -9.74 1.80
CA THR A 15 4.28 -10.46 2.67
C THR A 15 5.14 -11.47 1.91
N ILE A 16 5.51 -11.11 0.68
CA ILE A 16 6.40 -11.91 -0.14
C ILE A 16 7.85 -11.64 0.29
N ILE A 17 8.55 -12.68 0.72
CA ILE A 17 9.90 -12.60 1.29
C ILE A 17 10.91 -13.28 0.38
N THR A 18 10.52 -14.40 -0.25
CA THR A 18 11.43 -15.23 -1.06
C THR A 18 11.07 -15.19 -2.54
N LEU A 19 12.06 -15.52 -3.38
CA LEU A 19 11.87 -15.62 -4.82
C LEU A 19 10.83 -16.68 -5.20
N ASP A 20 10.80 -17.81 -4.49
CA ASP A 20 9.84 -18.88 -4.77
C ASP A 20 8.41 -18.47 -4.43
N GLN A 21 8.21 -17.69 -3.35
CA GLN A 21 6.92 -17.09 -3.04
C GLN A 21 6.47 -16.11 -4.14
N ALA A 22 7.40 -15.28 -4.66
CA ALA A 22 7.09 -14.34 -5.73
C ALA A 22 6.66 -15.08 -7.01
N LYS A 23 7.42 -16.11 -7.41
CA LYS A 23 7.07 -16.96 -8.57
C LYS A 23 5.69 -17.57 -8.40
N ALA A 24 5.46 -18.25 -7.28
CA ALA A 24 4.16 -18.89 -7.01
C ALA A 24 3.00 -17.88 -7.03
N ALA A 25 3.18 -16.71 -6.42
CA ALA A 25 2.15 -15.67 -6.42
C ALA A 25 1.80 -15.19 -7.84
N ILE A 26 2.81 -14.91 -8.65
CA ILE A 26 2.65 -14.43 -10.03
C ILE A 26 2.02 -15.52 -10.91
N ASP A 27 2.46 -16.77 -10.79
CA ASP A 27 1.90 -17.92 -11.53
C ASP A 27 0.42 -18.17 -11.19
N HIS A 28 -0.01 -17.76 -9.97
CA HIS A 28 -1.42 -17.81 -9.55
C HIS A 28 -2.21 -16.51 -9.80
N GLY A 29 -1.63 -15.57 -10.56
CA GLY A 29 -2.33 -14.39 -11.05
C GLY A 29 -2.20 -13.14 -10.19
N ALA A 30 -1.17 -13.05 -9.34
CA ALA A 30 -0.84 -11.80 -8.67
C ALA A 30 -0.35 -10.77 -9.69
N GLN A 31 -0.97 -9.60 -9.68
CA GLN A 31 -0.70 -8.49 -10.59
C GLN A 31 0.30 -7.49 -10.02
N PHE A 32 0.57 -7.55 -8.72
CA PHE A 32 1.62 -6.81 -8.02
C PHE A 32 2.09 -7.58 -6.78
N ILE A 33 3.27 -7.23 -6.28
CA ILE A 33 3.90 -7.85 -5.12
C ILE A 33 4.17 -6.79 -4.05
N ILE A 34 3.82 -7.08 -2.79
CA ILE A 34 4.21 -6.27 -1.63
C ILE A 34 5.13 -7.07 -0.73
N MET A 35 6.24 -6.44 -0.33
CA MET A 35 7.28 -7.07 0.47
C MET A 35 7.39 -6.43 1.86
N PRO A 36 7.77 -7.18 2.91
CA PRO A 36 8.03 -6.63 4.26
C PRO A 36 9.39 -5.93 4.39
N GLY A 37 10.23 -5.99 3.40
CA GLY A 37 11.53 -5.33 3.28
C GLY A 37 11.97 -5.31 1.82
N ILE A 38 13.12 -4.69 1.52
CA ILE A 38 13.66 -4.64 0.16
C ILE A 38 14.63 -5.81 -0.07
N GLY A 39 14.17 -6.85 -0.78
CA GLY A 39 14.96 -8.05 -1.09
C GLY A 39 15.35 -8.09 -2.56
N ARG A 40 16.66 -8.03 -2.84
CA ARG A 40 17.24 -7.92 -4.18
C ARG A 40 16.64 -8.91 -5.18
N GLN A 41 16.65 -10.20 -4.86
CA GLN A 41 16.22 -11.25 -5.79
C GLN A 41 14.75 -11.11 -6.22
N VAL A 42 13.88 -10.74 -5.28
CA VAL A 42 12.45 -10.56 -5.57
C VAL A 42 12.22 -9.29 -6.38
N VAL A 43 12.91 -8.20 -6.03
CA VAL A 43 12.77 -6.91 -6.74
C VAL A 43 13.22 -7.07 -8.19
N GLU A 44 14.43 -7.59 -8.43
CA GLU A 44 14.97 -7.82 -9.77
C GLU A 44 14.05 -8.74 -10.60
N TYR A 45 13.60 -9.85 -10.03
CA TYR A 45 12.69 -10.78 -10.69
C TYR A 45 11.36 -10.12 -11.11
N CYS A 46 10.80 -9.27 -10.25
CA CYS A 46 9.56 -8.56 -10.56
C CYS A 46 9.77 -7.51 -11.66
N ILE A 47 10.88 -6.76 -11.61
CA ILE A 47 11.25 -5.77 -12.63
C ILE A 47 11.40 -6.43 -14.00
N ASP A 48 12.17 -7.51 -14.09
CA ASP A 48 12.39 -8.26 -15.33
C ASP A 48 11.08 -8.74 -15.98
N ARG A 49 10.08 -9.05 -15.15
CA ARG A 49 8.76 -9.50 -15.58
C ARG A 49 7.73 -8.38 -15.73
N LYS A 50 8.13 -7.13 -15.47
CA LYS A 50 7.23 -5.95 -15.50
C LYS A 50 6.04 -6.10 -14.54
N ILE A 51 6.26 -6.78 -13.41
CA ILE A 51 5.29 -6.89 -12.31
C ILE A 51 5.61 -5.79 -11.30
N PRO A 52 4.66 -4.90 -10.99
CA PRO A 52 4.85 -3.89 -9.95
C PRO A 52 5.26 -4.54 -8.61
N VAL A 53 6.31 -4.01 -7.99
CA VAL A 53 6.80 -4.48 -6.70
C VAL A 53 6.93 -3.29 -5.75
N ILE A 54 6.41 -3.45 -4.54
CA ILE A 54 6.33 -2.40 -3.52
C ILE A 54 7.05 -2.93 -2.27
N PRO A 55 8.38 -2.75 -2.18
CA PRO A 55 9.14 -3.14 -0.99
C PRO A 55 8.89 -2.19 0.17
N ASN A 56 8.91 -2.71 1.40
CA ASN A 56 8.92 -1.87 2.59
C ASN A 56 10.31 -1.25 2.78
N CYS A 57 10.34 0.08 2.87
CA CYS A 57 11.54 0.87 3.09
C CYS A 57 11.27 1.82 4.26
N ILE A 58 12.07 1.71 5.34
CA ILE A 58 11.92 2.52 6.55
C ILE A 58 13.17 3.39 6.83
N THR A 59 14.27 3.12 6.13
CA THR A 59 15.50 3.88 6.25
C THR A 59 15.85 4.61 4.94
N PRO A 60 16.60 5.72 5.00
CA PRO A 60 17.08 6.41 3.80
C PRO A 60 17.87 5.49 2.85
N GLY A 61 18.67 4.57 3.40
CA GLY A 61 19.43 3.61 2.59
C GLY A 61 18.54 2.70 1.75
N GLU A 62 17.45 2.18 2.34
CA GLU A 62 16.47 1.36 1.62
C GLU A 62 15.71 2.17 0.56
N MET A 63 15.36 3.42 0.86
CA MET A 63 14.71 4.32 -0.11
C MET A 63 15.63 4.65 -1.28
N THR A 64 16.92 4.91 -1.01
CA THR A 64 17.92 5.11 -2.06
C THR A 64 18.03 3.87 -2.93
N MET A 65 18.10 2.69 -2.34
CA MET A 65 18.13 1.42 -3.08
C MET A 65 16.87 1.25 -3.96
N ALA A 66 15.69 1.59 -3.45
CA ALA A 66 14.45 1.54 -4.25
C ALA A 66 14.51 2.48 -5.46
N VAL A 67 15.05 3.70 -5.29
CA VAL A 67 15.27 4.66 -6.39
C VAL A 67 16.28 4.12 -7.41
N GLU A 68 17.37 3.49 -6.97
CA GLU A 68 18.37 2.87 -7.85
C GLU A 68 17.78 1.73 -8.69
N TYR A 69 16.79 1.00 -8.17
CA TYR A 69 16.01 0.02 -8.92
C TYR A 69 14.98 0.64 -9.87
N GLY A 70 14.83 1.97 -9.89
CA GLY A 70 13.82 2.65 -10.69
C GLY A 70 12.40 2.52 -10.16
N LEU A 71 12.23 2.19 -8.89
CA LEU A 71 10.91 2.11 -8.27
C LEU A 71 10.41 3.53 -7.94
N ASP A 72 9.13 3.76 -8.16
CA ASP A 72 8.44 5.02 -7.86
C ASP A 72 7.52 4.92 -6.64
N MET A 73 7.35 3.71 -6.08
CA MET A 73 6.52 3.44 -4.92
C MET A 73 7.20 2.48 -3.95
N VAL A 74 7.15 2.83 -2.67
CA VAL A 74 7.60 1.98 -1.57
C VAL A 74 6.49 1.84 -0.53
N LYS A 75 6.50 0.73 0.22
CA LYS A 75 5.69 0.59 1.43
C LYS A 75 6.40 1.27 2.59
N PHE A 76 5.64 1.88 3.50
CA PHE A 76 6.13 2.39 4.77
C PHE A 76 5.30 1.82 5.92
N PHE A 77 5.87 0.87 6.62
CA PHE A 77 5.22 0.09 7.67
C PHE A 77 6.20 -0.24 8.80
N PRO A 78 5.78 -0.17 10.04
CA PRO A 78 4.48 0.30 10.54
C PRO A 78 4.47 1.84 10.73
N ILE A 79 3.51 2.54 10.12
CA ILE A 79 3.53 4.02 10.01
C ILE A 79 3.59 4.72 11.37
N TYR A 80 2.75 4.35 12.32
CA TYR A 80 2.66 5.06 13.60
C TYR A 80 3.84 4.81 14.53
N GLN A 81 4.39 3.60 14.53
CA GLN A 81 5.58 3.26 15.32
C GLN A 81 6.84 3.94 14.78
N LEU A 82 6.84 4.37 13.53
CA LEU A 82 7.95 5.05 12.86
C LEU A 82 7.79 6.58 12.83
N GLY A 83 6.94 7.17 13.67
CA GLY A 83 6.79 8.61 13.79
C GLY A 83 5.64 9.23 12.97
N GLY A 84 4.83 8.42 12.31
CA GLY A 84 3.62 8.87 11.64
C GLY A 84 3.86 9.85 10.50
N LEU A 85 2.93 10.79 10.34
CA LEU A 85 2.97 11.78 9.26
C LEU A 85 4.19 12.72 9.35
N ALA A 86 4.69 13.01 10.55
CA ALA A 86 5.85 13.88 10.71
C ALA A 86 7.09 13.29 10.01
N THR A 87 7.44 12.06 10.33
CA THR A 87 8.56 11.35 9.69
C THR A 87 8.33 11.19 8.18
N LEU A 88 7.11 10.87 7.78
CA LEU A 88 6.78 10.68 6.37
C LEU A 88 6.95 11.96 5.56
N ASN A 89 6.60 13.14 6.12
CA ASN A 89 6.80 14.43 5.47
C ASN A 89 8.29 14.73 5.22
N GLU A 90 9.17 14.40 6.16
CA GLU A 90 10.62 14.53 5.96
C GLU A 90 11.10 13.64 4.80
N TYR A 91 10.63 12.39 4.76
CA TYR A 91 11.00 11.47 3.68
C TYR A 91 10.42 11.88 2.33
N THR A 92 9.20 12.38 2.26
CA THR A 92 8.65 12.87 0.99
C THR A 92 9.35 14.13 0.49
N GLY A 93 9.94 14.92 1.39
CA GLY A 93 10.82 16.03 1.04
C GLY A 93 12.17 15.58 0.47
N ALA A 94 12.79 14.57 1.10
CA ALA A 94 14.08 14.03 0.68
C ALA A 94 13.98 13.15 -0.59
N TYR A 95 12.88 12.44 -0.77
CA TYR A 95 12.62 11.53 -1.90
C TYR A 95 11.36 11.95 -2.68
N PRO A 96 11.34 13.11 -3.34
CA PRO A 96 10.14 13.63 -4.01
C PRO A 96 9.66 12.79 -5.19
N MET A 97 10.51 11.87 -5.70
CA MET A 97 10.16 10.92 -6.74
C MET A 97 9.35 9.73 -6.23
N LEU A 98 9.42 9.41 -4.93
CA LEU A 98 8.75 8.26 -4.35
C LEU A 98 7.32 8.59 -3.92
N HIS A 99 6.44 7.61 -4.08
CA HIS A 99 5.14 7.51 -3.41
C HIS A 99 5.22 6.48 -2.28
N PHE A 100 4.41 6.68 -1.26
CA PHE A 100 4.46 5.86 -0.05
C PHE A 100 3.12 5.15 0.17
N LEU A 101 3.12 3.83 0.05
CA LEU A 101 2.01 2.99 0.52
C LEU A 101 2.16 2.80 2.03
N VAL A 102 1.43 3.58 2.80
CA VAL A 102 1.47 3.48 4.26
C VAL A 102 0.50 2.43 4.78
N THR A 103 0.95 1.65 5.72
CA THR A 103 0.14 0.60 6.36
C THR A 103 0.49 0.47 7.84
N GLY A 104 -0.35 -0.23 8.60
CA GLY A 104 -0.15 -0.54 10.01
C GLY A 104 -1.06 0.26 10.93
N MET A 105 -1.99 -0.45 11.57
CA MET A 105 -2.97 0.09 12.53
C MET A 105 -3.82 1.25 11.99
N LEU A 106 -4.04 1.28 10.67
CA LEU A 106 -4.96 2.24 10.07
C LEU A 106 -6.41 1.86 10.40
N ASN A 107 -7.20 2.88 10.60
CA ASN A 107 -8.63 2.75 10.87
C ASN A 107 -9.40 3.97 10.32
N GLU A 108 -10.72 3.98 10.47
CA GLU A 108 -11.62 5.02 9.97
C GLU A 108 -11.33 6.43 10.53
N THR A 109 -10.63 6.52 11.66
CA THR A 109 -10.36 7.81 12.32
C THR A 109 -8.98 8.37 12.03
N ASN A 110 -8.03 7.54 11.58
CA ASN A 110 -6.63 7.94 11.50
C ASN A 110 -6.01 7.92 10.10
N PHE A 111 -6.70 7.40 9.07
CA PHE A 111 -6.13 7.32 7.72
C PHE A 111 -6.19 8.64 6.95
N LEU A 112 -7.23 9.46 7.15
CA LEU A 112 -7.43 10.70 6.40
C LEU A 112 -6.29 11.73 6.56
N PRO A 113 -5.77 12.01 7.77
CA PRO A 113 -4.65 12.93 7.92
C PRO A 113 -3.40 12.53 7.13
N LEU A 114 -3.16 11.23 6.94
CA LEU A 114 -2.03 10.74 6.14
C LEU A 114 -2.19 11.09 4.65
N LEU A 115 -3.43 11.11 4.15
CA LEU A 115 -3.74 11.43 2.76
C LEU A 115 -3.62 12.93 2.43
N GLU A 116 -3.42 13.81 3.41
CA GLU A 116 -3.10 15.23 3.17
C GLU A 116 -1.76 15.35 2.44
N ASN A 117 -0.82 14.47 2.70
CA ASN A 117 0.37 14.35 1.89
C ASN A 117 0.04 13.62 0.57
N ARG A 118 0.20 14.33 -0.56
CA ARG A 118 -0.17 13.84 -1.89
C ARG A 118 0.66 12.65 -2.38
N LYS A 119 1.81 12.39 -1.76
CA LYS A 119 2.68 11.25 -2.05
C LYS A 119 2.24 9.98 -1.34
N VAL A 120 1.22 10.06 -0.49
CA VAL A 120 0.78 8.96 0.37
C VAL A 120 -0.45 8.26 -0.19
N ILE A 121 -0.43 6.94 -0.13
CA ILE A 121 -1.56 6.04 -0.35
C ILE A 121 -1.72 5.22 0.92
N CYS A 122 -2.94 5.06 1.42
CA CYS A 122 -3.23 4.25 2.59
C CYS A 122 -3.68 2.85 2.20
N GLY A 123 -3.09 1.84 2.83
CA GLY A 123 -3.50 0.44 2.73
C GLY A 123 -3.87 -0.11 4.11
N GLY A 124 -5.03 -0.70 4.24
CA GLY A 124 -5.50 -1.26 5.50
C GLY A 124 -6.71 -2.17 5.32
N ASP A 125 -7.13 -2.76 6.40
CA ASP A 125 -8.18 -3.78 6.46
C ASP A 125 -9.36 -3.39 7.39
N TRP A 126 -9.38 -2.15 7.91
CA TRP A 126 -10.39 -1.71 8.87
C TRP A 126 -11.82 -1.82 8.36
N MET A 127 -12.04 -1.68 7.05
CA MET A 127 -13.36 -1.84 6.44
C MET A 127 -13.90 -3.28 6.56
N PHE A 128 -13.02 -4.26 6.71
CA PHE A 128 -13.38 -5.67 6.91
C PHE A 128 -13.47 -6.05 8.39
N THR A 129 -12.62 -5.45 9.25
CA THR A 129 -12.48 -5.82 10.66
C THR A 129 -13.37 -5.00 11.57
N GLN A 130 -13.74 -3.77 11.19
CA GLN A 130 -14.60 -2.88 11.96
C GLN A 130 -15.96 -3.54 12.27
N GLY A 131 -16.37 -3.47 13.54
CA GLY A 131 -17.63 -4.05 14.00
C GLY A 131 -17.69 -5.57 13.85
N GLN A 132 -16.54 -6.24 13.78
CA GLN A 132 -16.44 -7.69 13.55
C GLN A 132 -17.16 -8.15 12.25
N ALA A 133 -17.24 -7.27 11.26
CA ALA A 133 -18.00 -7.50 10.04
C ALA A 133 -17.61 -8.80 9.33
N LEU A 134 -16.30 -9.07 9.21
CA LEU A 134 -15.81 -10.30 8.58
C LEU A 134 -16.14 -11.55 9.41
N VAL A 135 -16.01 -11.49 10.73
CA VAL A 135 -16.31 -12.61 11.64
C VAL A 135 -17.79 -12.97 11.60
N ASN A 136 -18.65 -11.96 11.50
CA ASN A 136 -20.10 -12.13 11.44
C ASN A 136 -20.64 -12.38 10.02
N ASN A 137 -19.76 -12.44 9.00
CA ASN A 137 -20.14 -12.50 7.58
C ASN A 137 -21.08 -11.36 7.15
N ASP A 138 -20.96 -10.19 7.77
CA ASP A 138 -21.78 -9.01 7.45
C ASP A 138 -21.18 -8.27 6.24
N TYR A 139 -21.42 -8.83 5.06
CA TYR A 139 -20.93 -8.26 3.80
C TYR A 139 -21.58 -6.90 3.48
N ALA A 140 -22.77 -6.62 3.99
CA ALA A 140 -23.42 -5.32 3.83
C ALA A 140 -22.66 -4.23 4.61
N LEU A 141 -22.24 -4.54 5.83
CA LEU A 141 -21.41 -3.66 6.65
C LEU A 141 -20.03 -3.43 5.99
N ILE A 142 -19.39 -4.50 5.50
CA ILE A 142 -18.10 -4.39 4.78
C ILE A 142 -18.23 -3.46 3.57
N ALA A 143 -19.22 -3.69 2.74
CA ALA A 143 -19.46 -2.86 1.55
C ALA A 143 -19.76 -1.40 1.88
N ARG A 144 -20.47 -1.13 2.98
CA ARG A 144 -20.72 0.24 3.47
C ARG A 144 -19.40 0.89 3.94
N ASN A 145 -18.65 0.22 4.80
CA ASN A 145 -17.38 0.73 5.33
C ASN A 145 -16.38 1.04 4.21
N LEU A 146 -16.32 0.16 3.19
CA LEU A 146 -15.46 0.37 2.03
C LEU A 146 -15.87 1.61 1.24
N ARG A 147 -17.17 1.74 0.90
CA ARG A 147 -17.68 2.90 0.18
C ARG A 147 -17.42 4.20 0.94
N GLU A 148 -17.67 4.20 2.24
CA GLU A 148 -17.42 5.38 3.09
C GLU A 148 -15.96 5.79 3.10
N SER A 149 -15.04 4.84 3.30
CA SER A 149 -13.60 5.12 3.30
C SER A 149 -13.11 5.66 1.94
N VAL A 150 -13.59 5.08 0.84
CA VAL A 150 -13.26 5.56 -0.52
C VAL A 150 -13.83 6.95 -0.76
N TYR A 151 -15.07 7.20 -0.38
CA TYR A 151 -15.72 8.51 -0.53
C TYR A 151 -14.95 9.60 0.23
N GLN A 152 -14.61 9.36 1.50
CA GLN A 152 -13.87 10.30 2.33
C GLN A 152 -12.48 10.61 1.74
N ALA A 153 -11.76 9.58 1.26
CA ALA A 153 -10.48 9.76 0.61
C ALA A 153 -10.58 10.60 -0.68
N GLN A 154 -11.57 10.34 -1.51
CA GLN A 154 -11.82 11.08 -2.75
C GLN A 154 -12.22 12.54 -2.48
N ASP A 155 -13.13 12.77 -1.53
CA ASP A 155 -13.54 14.12 -1.13
C ASP A 155 -12.36 14.94 -0.62
N LEU A 156 -11.52 14.36 0.25
CA LEU A 156 -10.30 15.03 0.71
C LEU A 156 -9.38 15.37 -0.48
N ARG A 157 -9.13 14.46 -1.39
CA ARG A 157 -8.28 14.69 -2.57
C ARG A 157 -8.83 15.80 -3.47
N ASN A 158 -10.14 15.84 -3.68
CA ASN A 158 -10.81 16.89 -4.44
C ASN A 158 -10.63 18.26 -3.77
N ARG A 159 -10.85 18.36 -2.45
CA ARG A 159 -10.63 19.60 -1.69
C ARG A 159 -9.19 20.08 -1.75
N LEU A 160 -8.21 19.17 -1.70
CA LEU A 160 -6.79 19.51 -1.83
C LEU A 160 -6.41 19.93 -3.26
N ALA A 161 -7.12 19.48 -4.28
CA ALA A 161 -6.90 19.90 -5.67
C ALA A 161 -7.37 21.33 -5.95
N ILE A 162 -8.44 21.77 -5.28
CA ILE A 162 -9.02 23.12 -5.44
C ILE A 162 -8.17 24.19 -4.73
N ARG A 163 -7.41 23.83 -3.70
CA ARG A 163 -6.57 24.76 -2.91
C ARG A 163 -5.24 25.15 -3.59
N LYS A 164 -5.07 24.83 -4.88
CA LYS A 164 -3.99 25.31 -5.73
C LYS A 164 -4.34 26.64 -6.36
#